data_943a1902577a803dba159f7da264dafc
#
_entry.id   943a1902577a803dba159f7da264dafc
#
_cell.length_a   1.000
_cell.length_b   1.000
_cell.length_c   1.000
_cell.angle_alpha   90.00
_cell.angle_beta   90.00
_cell.angle_gamma   90.00
#
_symmetry.space_group_name_H-M   'P 1'
#
loop_
_entity.id
_entity.type
_entity.pdbx_description
1 polymer ?
#
loop_
_entity_poly.entity_id
_entity_poly.type
_entity_poly.pdbx_seq_one_letter_code
_entity_poly.pdbx_strand_id
1 'polypeptide(L)'
;MEVLNPKGPMASELRFLIIYSIIFMVGIVAVVSILFAVFTWKYRYTKTTESGKMHHNVLLETVWFIIPVLILVALMIPTVKSLYHFEEPPKAEDDPIVIYAVSGGYKWFFAYPEEKIETVNHLTIPTNRPITFKLQAMDAMTSFWIPQLHGQKYAMTAMTMEWTLQADKEGTYRGRNSNFNGEGFSRHTFQVNAVSQQKYDEWVKKAQSEKVLDQDTFDKQLLPITKNEALTFSGTHMAFVDPAADPEYIFHAYKRFNFVQKDLNFTHDQTEGVLSEPNKPARQVTVTNENYPRHGMKPAILKNDEPYTNEFKKEEEHTMNEMESMHKGAKNAEAHKDHKSGGGH
;
A
#
# COMPACT_ATOMS: atom_id res chain seq x y z
N MET A 1 9.84 -2.16 20.63
CA MET A 1 9.55 -1.59 19.30
C MET A 1 9.74 -2.71 18.25
N GLU A 2 8.71 -3.03 17.50
CA GLU A 2 8.71 -4.13 16.52
C GLU A 2 9.79 -3.96 15.44
N VAL A 3 9.95 -2.72 14.93
CA VAL A 3 10.94 -2.38 13.88
C VAL A 3 12.40 -2.63 14.30
N LEU A 4 12.71 -2.54 15.60
CA LEU A 4 14.07 -2.80 16.12
C LEU A 4 14.35 -4.27 16.42
N ASN A 5 13.35 -5.15 16.24
CA ASN A 5 13.48 -6.60 16.42
C ASN A 5 13.16 -7.34 15.11
N PRO A 6 14.02 -7.23 14.10
CA PRO A 6 13.79 -7.80 12.78
C PRO A 6 13.75 -9.33 12.82
N LYS A 7 12.94 -9.92 11.94
CA LYS A 7 12.74 -11.36 11.79
C LYS A 7 12.86 -11.82 10.34
N GLY A 8 13.31 -10.92 9.47
CA GLY A 8 13.61 -11.19 8.08
C GLY A 8 14.78 -10.33 7.58
N PRO A 9 15.36 -10.65 6.41
CA PRO A 9 16.56 -10.01 5.89
C PRO A 9 16.32 -8.53 5.60
N MET A 10 15.19 -8.19 4.98
CA MET A 10 14.84 -6.80 4.62
C MET A 10 14.63 -5.91 5.86
N ALA A 11 13.96 -6.44 6.90
CA ALA A 11 13.80 -5.72 8.16
C ALA A 11 15.13 -5.54 8.91
N SER A 12 16.07 -6.46 8.75
CA SER A 12 17.42 -6.36 9.34
C SER A 12 18.21 -5.22 8.70
N GLU A 13 18.11 -5.05 7.39
CA GLU A 13 18.75 -3.96 6.67
C GLU A 13 18.10 -2.60 7.02
N LEU A 14 16.77 -2.53 7.11
CA LEU A 14 16.06 -1.34 7.59
C LEU A 14 16.48 -0.95 9.01
N ARG A 15 16.61 -1.92 9.91
CA ARG A 15 17.14 -1.67 11.27
C ARG A 15 18.52 -1.05 11.23
N PHE A 16 19.42 -1.56 10.37
CA PHE A 16 20.75 -0.99 10.20
C PHE A 16 20.67 0.48 9.78
N LEU A 17 19.88 0.82 8.76
CA LEU A 17 19.70 2.19 8.30
C LEU A 17 19.13 3.11 9.40
N ILE A 18 18.16 2.62 10.16
CA ILE A 18 17.56 3.38 11.26
C ILE A 18 18.61 3.68 12.35
N ILE A 19 19.36 2.67 12.80
CA ILE A 19 20.40 2.86 13.83
C ILE A 19 21.49 3.80 13.31
N TYR A 20 21.92 3.60 12.06
CA TYR A 20 22.91 4.44 11.41
C TYR A 20 22.47 5.92 11.39
N SER A 21 21.23 6.18 10.96
CA SER A 21 20.66 7.53 10.96
C SER A 21 20.54 8.13 12.36
N ILE A 22 20.16 7.34 13.37
CA ILE A 22 20.05 7.79 14.77
C ILE A 22 21.42 8.22 15.29
N ILE A 23 22.51 7.50 14.96
CA ILE A 23 23.84 7.88 15.39
C ILE A 23 24.23 9.28 14.87
N PHE A 24 23.98 9.56 13.59
CA PHE A 24 24.19 10.90 13.03
C PHE A 24 23.32 11.97 13.70
N MET A 25 22.03 11.67 13.89
CA MET A 25 21.10 12.60 14.57
C MET A 25 21.55 12.95 15.97
N VAL A 26 21.92 11.94 16.77
CA VAL A 26 22.41 12.14 18.14
C VAL A 26 23.71 12.92 18.13
N GLY A 27 24.63 12.64 17.18
CA GLY A 27 25.87 13.39 17.00
C GLY A 27 25.62 14.87 16.72
N ILE A 28 24.74 15.19 15.79
CA ILE A 28 24.35 16.57 15.46
C ILE A 28 23.73 17.26 16.67
N VAL A 29 22.78 16.63 17.34
CA VAL A 29 22.12 17.21 18.54
C VAL A 29 23.14 17.45 19.66
N ALA A 30 24.08 16.53 19.86
CA ALA A 30 25.14 16.70 20.88
C ALA A 30 26.03 17.93 20.55
N VAL A 31 26.50 18.04 19.31
CA VAL A 31 27.32 19.18 18.89
C VAL A 31 26.58 20.50 19.03
N VAL A 32 25.35 20.60 18.56
CA VAL A 32 24.51 21.80 18.68
C VAL A 32 24.26 22.16 20.16
N SER A 33 23.94 21.16 20.99
CA SER A 33 23.69 21.38 22.43
C SER A 33 24.94 21.86 23.16
N ILE A 34 26.12 21.30 22.84
CA ILE A 34 27.38 21.75 23.41
C ILE A 34 27.69 23.21 22.99
N LEU A 35 27.57 23.51 21.73
CA LEU A 35 27.78 24.87 21.22
C LEU A 35 26.81 25.86 21.89
N PHE A 36 25.53 25.49 21.97
CA PHE A 36 24.53 26.31 22.64
C PHE A 36 24.88 26.57 24.11
N ALA A 37 25.23 25.51 24.85
CA ALA A 37 25.64 25.63 26.26
C ALA A 37 26.86 26.51 26.43
N VAL A 38 27.90 26.30 25.59
CA VAL A 38 29.13 27.09 25.61
C VAL A 38 28.84 28.57 25.33
N PHE A 39 28.11 28.88 24.30
CA PHE A 39 27.80 30.27 23.95
C PHE A 39 26.91 30.93 24.99
N THR A 40 25.87 30.28 25.48
CA THR A 40 24.99 30.81 26.53
C THR A 40 25.78 31.08 27.82
N TRP A 41 26.69 30.21 28.20
CA TRP A 41 27.48 30.38 29.42
C TRP A 41 28.58 31.43 29.24
N LYS A 42 29.26 31.43 28.10
CA LYS A 42 30.38 32.36 27.81
C LYS A 42 29.89 33.79 27.60
N TYR A 43 28.80 34.00 26.86
CA TYR A 43 28.29 35.31 26.47
C TYR A 43 27.06 35.76 27.26
N ARG A 44 26.85 35.21 28.44
CA ARG A 44 25.76 35.66 29.31
C ARG A 44 25.92 37.12 29.70
N TYR A 45 24.82 37.86 29.81
CA TYR A 45 24.74 39.30 30.11
C TYR A 45 25.65 39.81 31.23
N THR A 46 25.87 38.99 32.28
CA THR A 46 26.73 39.34 33.44
C THR A 46 28.23 39.31 33.17
N LYS A 47 28.68 38.80 32.01
CA LYS A 47 30.13 38.62 31.72
C LYS A 47 30.66 39.43 30.56
N THR A 48 29.81 39.94 29.67
CA THR A 48 30.26 40.62 28.45
C THR A 48 29.45 41.88 28.20
N THR A 49 30.16 43.04 28.15
CA THR A 49 29.62 44.35 27.82
C THR A 49 29.96 44.78 26.39
N GLU A 50 30.87 44.08 25.71
CA GLU A 50 31.28 44.41 24.34
C GLU A 50 30.83 43.34 23.36
N SER A 51 30.21 43.77 22.25
CA SER A 51 29.91 42.90 21.12
C SER A 51 31.21 42.53 20.37
N GLY A 52 31.39 41.27 20.04
CA GLY A 52 32.53 40.82 19.26
C GLY A 52 32.58 41.47 17.87
N LYS A 53 33.75 41.93 17.45
CA LYS A 53 33.99 42.59 16.16
C LYS A 53 34.07 41.68 14.95
N MET A 54 33.73 40.39 15.09
CA MET A 54 33.84 39.42 14.01
C MET A 54 32.58 39.44 13.15
N HIS A 55 32.64 40.10 12.01
CA HIS A 55 31.48 40.26 11.11
C HIS A 55 31.48 39.27 9.93
N HIS A 56 32.63 38.69 9.56
CA HIS A 56 32.74 37.78 8.43
C HIS A 56 33.95 36.83 8.61
N ASN A 57 33.73 35.54 8.43
CA ASN A 57 34.78 34.54 8.46
C ASN A 57 34.49 33.42 7.45
N VAL A 58 35.12 33.55 6.28
CA VAL A 58 34.94 32.60 5.14
C VAL A 58 35.20 31.16 5.50
N LEU A 59 36.23 30.91 6.36
CA LEU A 59 36.53 29.56 6.78
C LEU A 59 35.40 28.92 7.57
N LEU A 60 34.84 29.66 8.52
CA LEU A 60 33.77 29.23 9.37
C LEU A 60 32.47 29.01 8.57
N GLU A 61 32.20 29.89 7.62
CA GLU A 61 31.11 29.80 6.66
C GLU A 61 31.24 28.55 5.81
N THR A 62 32.41 28.28 5.27
CA THR A 62 32.68 27.08 4.46
C THR A 62 32.50 25.79 5.30
N VAL A 63 33.01 25.76 6.53
CA VAL A 63 32.92 24.57 7.41
C VAL A 63 31.48 24.23 7.75
N TRP A 64 30.66 25.22 8.15
CA TRP A 64 29.26 24.91 8.51
C TRP A 64 28.38 24.56 7.30
N PHE A 65 28.83 24.90 6.07
CA PHE A 65 28.17 24.45 4.84
C PHE A 65 28.61 23.04 4.42
N ILE A 66 29.91 22.77 4.46
CA ILE A 66 30.47 21.49 3.98
C ILE A 66 30.09 20.32 4.92
N ILE A 67 30.12 20.51 6.24
CA ILE A 67 29.83 19.41 7.19
C ILE A 67 28.42 18.82 6.98
N PRO A 68 27.33 19.59 6.89
CA PRO A 68 26.00 19.03 6.60
C PRO A 68 25.92 18.32 5.25
N VAL A 69 26.60 18.84 4.22
CA VAL A 69 26.66 18.18 2.90
C VAL A 69 27.34 16.83 2.98
N LEU A 70 28.45 16.73 3.70
CA LEU A 70 29.15 15.44 3.90
C LEU A 70 28.29 14.44 4.68
N ILE A 71 27.57 14.90 5.70
CA ILE A 71 26.63 14.05 6.46
C ILE A 71 25.50 13.57 5.55
N LEU A 72 24.92 14.45 4.72
CA LEU A 72 23.87 14.10 3.76
C LEU A 72 24.36 13.02 2.79
N VAL A 73 25.56 13.18 2.20
CA VAL A 73 26.16 12.19 1.30
C VAL A 73 26.39 10.85 2.03
N ALA A 74 26.91 10.91 3.26
CA ALA A 74 27.13 9.71 4.07
C ALA A 74 25.85 8.92 4.35
N LEU A 75 24.72 9.61 4.58
CA LEU A 75 23.41 8.98 4.78
C LEU A 75 22.80 8.50 3.45
N MET A 76 23.00 9.23 2.37
CA MET A 76 22.41 8.94 1.06
C MET A 76 22.94 7.64 0.46
N ILE A 77 24.27 7.42 0.53
CA ILE A 77 24.91 6.25 -0.13
C ILE A 77 24.31 4.91 0.35
N PRO A 78 24.27 4.59 1.66
CA PRO A 78 23.68 3.33 2.10
C PRO A 78 22.17 3.26 1.84
N THR A 79 21.44 4.39 1.96
CA THR A 79 20.00 4.43 1.71
C THR A 79 19.67 4.08 0.26
N VAL A 80 20.37 4.68 -0.70
CA VAL A 80 20.16 4.39 -2.13
C VAL A 80 20.51 2.94 -2.45
N LYS A 81 21.62 2.42 -1.89
CA LYS A 81 22.00 1.02 -2.07
C LYS A 81 20.93 0.06 -1.56
N SER A 82 20.38 0.32 -0.37
CA SER A 82 19.31 -0.51 0.20
C SER A 82 18.01 -0.40 -0.60
N LEU A 83 17.68 0.78 -1.16
CA LEU A 83 16.49 0.95 -1.99
C LEU A 83 16.51 0.01 -3.19
N TYR A 84 17.62 -0.07 -3.93
CA TYR A 84 17.74 -1.01 -5.05
C TYR A 84 17.71 -2.48 -4.60
N HIS A 85 18.32 -2.79 -3.45
CA HIS A 85 18.31 -4.15 -2.90
C HIS A 85 16.89 -4.60 -2.48
N PHE A 86 16.04 -3.69 -2.03
CA PHE A 86 14.65 -4.02 -1.66
C PHE A 86 13.74 -4.29 -2.85
N GLU A 87 14.10 -3.84 -4.04
CA GLU A 87 13.37 -4.13 -5.28
C GLU A 87 13.75 -5.50 -5.86
N GLU A 88 14.92 -6.03 -5.48
CA GLU A 88 15.33 -7.37 -5.88
C GLU A 88 14.71 -8.42 -4.94
N PRO A 89 14.11 -9.49 -5.48
CA PRO A 89 13.63 -10.58 -4.64
C PRO A 89 14.80 -11.23 -3.88
N PRO A 90 14.61 -11.63 -2.61
CA PRO A 90 15.63 -12.37 -1.88
C PRO A 90 16.08 -13.59 -2.67
N LYS A 91 17.40 -13.81 -2.72
CA LYS A 91 17.97 -15.01 -3.35
C LYS A 91 17.62 -16.22 -2.50
N ALA A 92 16.72 -17.05 -2.99
CA ALA A 92 16.34 -18.32 -2.38
C ALA A 92 16.42 -19.43 -3.41
N GLU A 93 16.55 -20.67 -2.94
CA GLU A 93 16.59 -21.86 -3.79
C GLU A 93 15.18 -22.19 -4.35
N ASP A 94 14.13 -21.81 -3.61
CA ASP A 94 12.73 -22.07 -3.98
C ASP A 94 12.09 -20.87 -4.68
N ASP A 95 11.20 -21.16 -5.61
CA ASP A 95 10.35 -20.15 -6.26
C ASP A 95 9.48 -19.41 -5.23
N PRO A 96 9.29 -18.09 -5.40
CA PRO A 96 8.49 -17.31 -4.48
C PRO A 96 7.02 -17.72 -4.49
N ILE A 97 6.40 -17.79 -3.31
CA ILE A 97 4.94 -17.93 -3.22
C ILE A 97 4.31 -16.57 -3.55
N VAL A 98 3.35 -16.57 -4.46
CA VAL A 98 2.59 -15.36 -4.82
C VAL A 98 1.31 -15.29 -4.00
N ILE A 99 1.11 -14.17 -3.29
CA ILE A 99 -0.10 -13.90 -2.51
C ILE A 99 -0.66 -12.54 -2.93
N TYR A 100 -1.95 -12.51 -3.28
CA TYR A 100 -2.63 -11.26 -3.50
C TYR A 100 -3.11 -10.72 -2.15
N ALA A 101 -2.64 -9.50 -1.81
CA ALA A 101 -3.06 -8.82 -0.59
C ALA A 101 -3.91 -7.60 -0.99
N VAL A 102 -5.21 -7.74 -0.80
CA VAL A 102 -6.20 -6.77 -1.21
C VAL A 102 -6.78 -6.08 0.00
N SER A 103 -6.81 -4.75 -0.03
CA SER A 103 -7.41 -3.91 1.01
C SER A 103 -8.82 -3.49 0.61
N GLY A 104 -9.79 -3.63 1.51
CA GLY A 104 -11.16 -3.16 1.30
C GLY A 104 -11.99 -3.20 2.58
N GLY A 105 -12.83 -2.20 2.84
CA GLY A 105 -13.69 -2.14 4.03
C GLY A 105 -12.93 -2.23 5.36
N TYR A 106 -11.72 -1.67 5.44
CA TYR A 106 -10.78 -1.77 6.57
C TYR A 106 -10.37 -3.21 6.94
N LYS A 107 -10.36 -4.13 5.96
CA LYS A 107 -9.89 -5.51 6.08
C LYS A 107 -8.80 -5.78 5.04
N TRP A 108 -8.04 -6.84 5.31
CA TRP A 108 -7.08 -7.39 4.38
C TRP A 108 -7.54 -8.76 3.91
N PHE A 109 -7.64 -8.94 2.62
CA PHE A 109 -7.93 -10.20 1.94
C PHE A 109 -6.64 -10.76 1.37
N PHE A 110 -6.30 -11.99 1.72
CA PHE A 110 -5.10 -12.66 1.23
C PHE A 110 -5.50 -13.86 0.38
N ALA A 111 -5.42 -13.72 -0.93
CA ALA A 111 -5.69 -14.81 -1.85
C ALA A 111 -4.39 -15.52 -2.24
N TYR A 112 -4.40 -16.83 -2.11
CA TYR A 112 -3.35 -17.76 -2.52
C TYR A 112 -3.81 -18.47 -3.80
N PRO A 113 -3.46 -17.98 -4.98
CA PRO A 113 -4.04 -18.49 -6.23
C PRO A 113 -3.65 -19.94 -6.52
N GLU A 114 -2.42 -20.34 -6.20
CA GLU A 114 -1.94 -21.71 -6.43
C GLU A 114 -2.62 -22.71 -5.51
N GLU A 115 -2.76 -22.38 -4.23
CA GLU A 115 -3.39 -23.21 -3.21
C GLU A 115 -4.91 -23.13 -3.26
N LYS A 116 -5.48 -22.13 -3.94
CA LYS A 116 -6.92 -21.86 -4.01
C LYS A 116 -7.53 -21.61 -2.63
N ILE A 117 -6.91 -20.75 -1.85
CA ILE A 117 -7.31 -20.39 -0.50
C ILE A 117 -7.43 -18.88 -0.41
N GLU A 118 -8.36 -18.42 0.41
CA GLU A 118 -8.43 -17.02 0.82
C GLU A 118 -8.55 -16.90 2.32
N THR A 119 -7.81 -15.93 2.88
CA THR A 119 -7.90 -15.60 4.29
C THR A 119 -8.19 -14.12 4.48
N VAL A 120 -8.89 -13.78 5.55
CA VAL A 120 -9.26 -12.41 5.91
C VAL A 120 -8.57 -12.04 7.21
N ASN A 121 -7.83 -10.93 7.22
CA ASN A 121 -7.13 -10.36 8.38
C ASN A 121 -6.09 -11.27 9.05
N HIS A 122 -5.74 -12.37 8.43
CA HIS A 122 -4.60 -13.19 8.81
C HIS A 122 -4.01 -13.88 7.58
N LEU A 123 -2.73 -14.21 7.64
CA LEU A 123 -2.09 -15.03 6.62
C LEU A 123 -1.09 -15.98 7.26
N THR A 124 -0.83 -17.09 6.58
CA THR A 124 0.17 -18.09 6.98
C THR A 124 1.20 -18.19 5.87
N ILE A 125 2.47 -18.11 6.21
CA ILE A 125 3.59 -18.15 5.26
C ILE A 125 4.65 -19.14 5.78
N PRO A 126 5.39 -19.83 4.91
CA PRO A 126 6.54 -20.61 5.32
C PRO A 126 7.72 -19.70 5.66
N THR A 127 8.60 -20.19 6.56
CA THR A 127 9.89 -19.53 6.83
C THR A 127 10.93 -19.89 5.77
N ASN A 128 11.92 -19.01 5.60
CA ASN A 128 13.05 -19.15 4.67
C ASN A 128 12.69 -19.29 3.19
N ARG A 129 11.47 -18.94 2.82
CA ARG A 129 10.98 -18.89 1.44
C ARG A 129 10.51 -17.49 1.11
N PRO A 130 10.86 -16.91 -0.06
CA PRO A 130 10.37 -15.61 -0.48
C PRO A 130 8.86 -15.63 -0.72
N ILE A 131 8.19 -14.58 -0.29
CA ILE A 131 6.77 -14.34 -0.52
C ILE A 131 6.63 -13.07 -1.32
N THR A 132 6.07 -13.16 -2.52
CA THR A 132 5.78 -12.00 -3.36
C THR A 132 4.32 -11.61 -3.22
N PHE A 133 4.09 -10.47 -2.62
CA PHE A 133 2.76 -9.88 -2.51
C PHE A 133 2.42 -9.08 -3.75
N LYS A 134 1.20 -9.29 -4.24
CA LYS A 134 0.53 -8.45 -5.24
C LYS A 134 -0.47 -7.57 -4.48
N LEU A 135 -0.08 -6.31 -4.21
CA LEU A 135 -0.84 -5.39 -3.38
C LEU A 135 -1.87 -4.62 -4.22
N GLN A 136 -3.12 -4.64 -3.79
CA GLN A 136 -4.23 -3.94 -4.45
C GLN A 136 -5.13 -3.30 -3.39
N ALA A 137 -5.93 -2.30 -3.77
CA ALA A 137 -6.95 -1.73 -2.92
C ALA A 137 -8.27 -1.58 -3.67
N MET A 138 -9.39 -1.83 -2.99
CA MET A 138 -10.75 -1.73 -3.55
C MET A 138 -11.41 -0.38 -3.29
N ASP A 139 -11.03 0.32 -2.21
CA ASP A 139 -11.71 1.54 -1.75
C ASP A 139 -10.76 2.74 -1.66
N ALA A 140 -9.77 2.67 -0.81
CA ALA A 140 -8.86 3.76 -0.56
C ALA A 140 -7.40 3.27 -0.53
N MET A 141 -6.49 4.14 -0.91
CA MET A 141 -5.06 3.85 -0.80
C MET A 141 -4.71 3.48 0.64
N THR A 142 -4.05 2.33 0.81
CA THR A 142 -3.60 1.81 2.09
C THR A 142 -2.11 1.50 2.04
N SER A 143 -1.50 1.34 3.20
CA SER A 143 -0.09 0.97 3.28
C SER A 143 0.05 -0.37 3.98
N PHE A 144 0.50 -1.36 3.24
CA PHE A 144 0.78 -2.69 3.74
C PHE A 144 2.10 -2.69 4.51
N TRP A 145 2.08 -3.02 5.79
CA TRP A 145 3.26 -2.96 6.64
C TRP A 145 3.30 -4.10 7.66
N ILE A 146 4.42 -4.84 7.65
CA ILE A 146 4.77 -5.85 8.63
C ILE A 146 6.12 -5.46 9.24
N PRO A 147 6.14 -4.69 10.35
CA PRO A 147 7.34 -4.02 10.87
C PRO A 147 8.55 -4.92 11.13
N GLN A 148 8.30 -6.19 11.47
CA GLN A 148 9.35 -7.15 11.78
C GLN A 148 9.92 -7.87 10.55
N LEU A 149 9.24 -7.83 9.40
CA LEU A 149 9.65 -8.53 8.18
C LEU A 149 10.17 -7.59 7.10
N HIS A 150 9.53 -6.43 6.92
CA HIS A 150 9.94 -5.46 5.91
C HIS A 150 9.43 -4.04 6.24
N GLY A 151 9.82 -3.04 5.42
CA GLY A 151 9.22 -1.70 5.38
C GLY A 151 7.75 -1.73 4.93
N GLN A 152 7.24 -0.61 4.53
CA GLN A 152 5.86 -0.48 4.02
C GLN A 152 5.85 -0.31 2.50
N LYS A 153 4.76 -0.79 1.86
CA LYS A 153 4.47 -0.53 0.44
C LYS A 153 2.99 -0.16 0.30
N TYR A 154 2.69 0.76 -0.62
CA TYR A 154 1.31 1.16 -0.86
C TYR A 154 0.55 0.10 -1.66
N ALA A 155 -0.69 -0.13 -1.28
CA ALA A 155 -1.73 -0.78 -2.04
C ALA A 155 -2.66 0.31 -2.59
N MET A 156 -2.80 0.37 -3.91
CA MET A 156 -3.54 1.42 -4.62
C MET A 156 -4.70 0.82 -5.40
N THR A 157 -5.72 1.62 -5.65
CA THR A 157 -6.83 1.26 -6.54
C THR A 157 -6.36 1.27 -8.00
N ALA A 158 -6.94 0.43 -8.84
CA ALA A 158 -6.61 0.29 -10.26
C ALA A 158 -5.15 -0.06 -10.57
N MET A 159 -4.39 -0.50 -9.59
CA MET A 159 -2.97 -0.84 -9.74
C MET A 159 -2.62 -2.08 -8.93
N THR A 160 -1.66 -2.85 -9.44
CA THR A 160 -1.03 -3.95 -8.70
C THR A 160 0.42 -3.61 -8.41
N MET A 161 0.76 -3.50 -7.14
CA MET A 161 2.13 -3.23 -6.69
C MET A 161 2.78 -4.52 -6.19
N GLU A 162 3.99 -4.79 -6.63
CA GLU A 162 4.74 -5.96 -6.17
C GLU A 162 5.59 -5.63 -4.95
N TRP A 163 5.64 -6.57 -4.00
CA TRP A 163 6.44 -6.42 -2.80
C TRP A 163 6.85 -7.77 -2.25
N THR A 164 8.14 -8.03 -2.17
CA THR A 164 8.67 -9.33 -1.76
C THR A 164 9.29 -9.24 -0.38
N LEU A 165 8.99 -10.19 0.49
CA LEU A 165 9.59 -10.35 1.80
C LEU A 165 9.89 -11.81 2.11
N GLN A 166 10.65 -12.02 3.18
CA GLN A 166 10.93 -13.35 3.72
C GLN A 166 10.91 -13.28 5.25
N ALA A 167 10.38 -14.32 5.87
CA ALA A 167 10.47 -14.53 7.30
C ALA A 167 11.57 -15.58 7.59
N ASP A 168 12.58 -15.23 8.39
CA ASP A 168 13.67 -16.15 8.75
C ASP A 168 13.33 -17.00 9.98
N LYS A 169 12.33 -16.61 10.76
CA LYS A 169 11.98 -17.26 12.04
C LYS A 169 10.50 -17.55 12.13
N GLU A 170 10.17 -18.70 12.70
CA GLU A 170 8.78 -19.00 13.06
C GLU A 170 8.28 -18.03 14.13
N GLY A 171 7.00 -17.68 14.04
CA GLY A 171 6.33 -16.80 14.98
C GLY A 171 5.11 -16.11 14.39
N THR A 172 4.41 -15.38 15.24
CA THR A 172 3.27 -14.55 14.83
C THR A 172 3.70 -13.08 14.81
N TYR A 173 3.57 -12.44 13.66
CA TYR A 173 3.93 -11.05 13.44
C TYR A 173 2.67 -10.23 13.20
N ARG A 174 2.70 -8.98 13.63
CA ARG A 174 1.59 -8.07 13.42
C ARG A 174 1.80 -7.28 12.13
N GLY A 175 0.80 -7.32 11.26
CA GLY A 175 0.68 -6.43 10.11
C GLY A 175 -0.40 -5.38 10.33
N ARG A 176 -0.29 -4.25 9.62
CA ARG A 176 -1.26 -3.16 9.72
C ARG A 176 -1.20 -2.22 8.52
N ASN A 177 -2.28 -1.48 8.32
CA ASN A 177 -2.23 -0.28 7.52
C ASN A 177 -1.46 0.82 8.28
N SER A 178 -0.55 1.53 7.62
CA SER A 178 0.20 2.66 8.17
C SER A 178 -0.14 4.00 7.51
N ASN A 179 -1.05 4.00 6.53
CA ASN A 179 -1.59 5.20 5.89
C ASN A 179 -2.99 5.50 6.42
N PHE A 180 -3.18 6.66 7.04
CA PHE A 180 -4.50 7.05 7.53
C PHE A 180 -5.50 7.18 6.37
N ASN A 181 -6.57 6.40 6.43
CA ASN A 181 -7.61 6.30 5.40
C ASN A 181 -9.03 6.36 5.98
N GLY A 182 -9.22 6.98 7.14
CA GLY A 182 -10.52 7.17 7.76
C GLY A 182 -10.66 6.53 9.14
N GLU A 183 -11.89 6.48 9.65
CA GLU A 183 -12.18 6.10 11.04
C GLU A 183 -11.81 4.66 11.39
N GLY A 184 -11.91 3.73 10.45
CA GLY A 184 -11.53 2.32 10.63
C GLY A 184 -10.03 2.04 10.62
N PHE A 185 -9.18 3.05 10.36
CA PHE A 185 -7.73 2.93 10.25
C PHE A 185 -7.09 2.17 11.42
N SER A 186 -7.46 2.48 12.66
CA SER A 186 -6.85 1.87 13.85
C SER A 186 -7.08 0.36 13.96
N ARG A 187 -8.13 -0.15 13.31
CA ARG A 187 -8.53 -1.56 13.29
C ARG A 187 -8.07 -2.30 12.04
N HIS A 188 -7.54 -1.58 11.05
CA HIS A 188 -7.07 -2.14 9.80
C HIS A 188 -5.74 -2.88 10.00
N THR A 189 -5.80 -3.99 10.72
CA THR A 189 -4.68 -4.82 11.15
C THR A 189 -4.88 -6.27 10.76
N PHE A 190 -3.80 -7.02 10.68
CA PHE A 190 -3.81 -8.45 10.38
C PHE A 190 -2.68 -9.18 11.11
N GLN A 191 -2.74 -10.50 11.15
CA GLN A 191 -1.72 -11.35 11.73
C GLN A 191 -0.99 -12.15 10.65
N VAL A 192 0.32 -12.31 10.79
CA VAL A 192 1.17 -13.12 9.94
C VAL A 192 1.73 -14.27 10.74
N ASN A 193 1.34 -15.48 10.42
CA ASN A 193 1.84 -16.71 11.03
C ASN A 193 2.95 -17.28 10.16
N ALA A 194 4.21 -17.05 10.53
CA ALA A 194 5.35 -17.67 9.87
C ALA A 194 5.62 -19.03 10.52
N VAL A 195 5.59 -20.08 9.72
CA VAL A 195 5.68 -21.49 10.18
C VAL A 195 6.69 -22.25 9.35
N SER A 196 7.09 -23.45 9.80
CA SER A 196 7.90 -24.33 8.96
C SER A 196 7.14 -24.78 7.70
N GLN A 197 7.86 -25.16 6.65
CA GLN A 197 7.25 -25.64 5.39
C GLN A 197 6.24 -26.78 5.64
N GLN A 198 6.58 -27.73 6.50
CA GLN A 198 5.67 -28.83 6.83
C GLN A 198 4.35 -28.33 7.44
N LYS A 199 4.41 -27.39 8.40
CA LYS A 199 3.20 -26.81 9.02
C LYS A 199 2.39 -25.97 8.02
N TYR A 200 3.08 -25.33 7.06
CA TYR A 200 2.43 -24.62 5.97
C TYR A 200 1.63 -25.59 5.09
N ASP A 201 2.21 -26.71 4.68
CA ASP A 201 1.55 -27.72 3.87
C ASP A 201 0.35 -28.36 4.59
N GLU A 202 0.46 -28.58 5.89
CA GLU A 202 -0.65 -29.04 6.74
C GLU A 202 -1.77 -28.01 6.82
N TRP A 203 -1.41 -26.74 6.98
CA TRP A 203 -2.36 -25.64 7.00
C TRP A 203 -3.08 -25.49 5.65
N VAL A 204 -2.36 -25.60 4.53
CA VAL A 204 -2.96 -25.54 3.18
C VAL A 204 -4.03 -26.62 3.02
N LYS A 205 -3.73 -27.89 3.38
CA LYS A 205 -4.69 -29.00 3.31
C LYS A 205 -5.93 -28.74 4.15
N LYS A 206 -5.76 -28.17 5.35
CA LYS A 206 -6.86 -27.82 6.23
C LYS A 206 -7.70 -26.68 5.63
N ALA A 207 -7.07 -25.62 5.16
CA ALA A 207 -7.75 -24.46 4.60
C ALA A 207 -8.53 -24.80 3.32
N GLN A 208 -8.03 -25.71 2.50
CA GLN A 208 -8.74 -26.23 1.31
C GLN A 208 -10.01 -27.01 1.66
N SER A 209 -10.17 -27.49 2.89
CA SER A 209 -11.38 -28.17 3.36
C SER A 209 -12.42 -27.23 3.98
N GLU A 210 -12.10 -25.94 4.12
CA GLU A 210 -13.03 -24.93 4.65
C GLU A 210 -14.12 -24.59 3.62
N LYS A 211 -15.10 -23.77 4.06
CA LYS A 211 -16.22 -23.33 3.21
C LYS A 211 -15.69 -22.64 1.93
N VAL A 212 -16.27 -22.98 0.80
CA VAL A 212 -15.94 -22.33 -0.48
C VAL A 212 -16.38 -20.86 -0.44
N LEU A 213 -15.48 -19.96 -0.84
CA LEU A 213 -15.80 -18.55 -1.00
C LEU A 213 -16.63 -18.36 -2.28
N ASP A 214 -17.85 -17.94 -2.11
CA ASP A 214 -18.72 -17.49 -3.20
C ASP A 214 -18.83 -15.98 -3.24
N GLN A 215 -19.24 -15.44 -4.40
CA GLN A 215 -19.36 -14.01 -4.60
C GLN A 215 -20.37 -13.38 -3.63
N ASP A 216 -21.45 -14.08 -3.31
CA ASP A 216 -22.49 -13.60 -2.40
C ASP A 216 -21.94 -13.42 -0.96
N THR A 217 -21.16 -14.38 -0.49
CA THR A 217 -20.47 -14.28 0.81
C THR A 217 -19.46 -13.13 0.80
N PHE A 218 -18.69 -12.99 -0.27
CA PHE A 218 -17.71 -11.92 -0.41
C PHE A 218 -18.40 -10.53 -0.37
N ASP A 219 -19.39 -10.32 -1.22
CA ASP A 219 -20.05 -9.02 -1.36
C ASP A 219 -20.89 -8.63 -0.15
N LYS A 220 -21.61 -9.60 0.47
CA LYS A 220 -22.56 -9.32 1.56
C LYS A 220 -21.96 -9.36 2.95
N GLN A 221 -20.94 -10.21 3.15
CA GLN A 221 -20.40 -10.45 4.49
C GLN A 221 -18.98 -9.90 4.65
N LEU A 222 -18.17 -9.96 3.62
CA LEU A 222 -16.75 -9.60 3.73
C LEU A 222 -16.47 -8.15 3.34
N LEU A 223 -17.03 -7.64 2.25
CA LEU A 223 -16.80 -6.25 1.81
C LEU A 223 -17.37 -5.20 2.78
N PRO A 224 -18.56 -5.37 3.37
CA PRO A 224 -19.10 -4.38 4.29
C PRO A 224 -18.17 -4.15 5.47
N ILE A 225 -18.15 -2.90 5.98
CA ILE A 225 -17.40 -2.55 7.18
C ILE A 225 -18.06 -3.21 8.39
N THR A 226 -17.51 -4.35 8.78
CA THR A 226 -17.96 -5.16 9.91
C THR A 226 -16.84 -5.39 10.90
N LYS A 227 -17.03 -6.27 11.88
CA LYS A 227 -15.97 -6.68 12.82
C LYS A 227 -14.78 -7.26 12.07
N ASN A 228 -13.61 -7.01 12.60
CA ASN A 228 -12.34 -7.44 12.02
C ASN A 228 -12.06 -8.88 12.46
N GLU A 229 -12.77 -9.86 11.88
CA GLU A 229 -12.62 -11.28 12.18
C GLU A 229 -11.58 -11.93 11.27
N ALA A 230 -10.89 -12.92 11.82
CA ALA A 230 -9.97 -13.76 11.05
C ALA A 230 -10.75 -14.95 10.47
N LEU A 231 -10.88 -15.01 9.15
CA LEU A 231 -11.65 -16.02 8.44
C LEU A 231 -10.79 -16.73 7.40
N THR A 232 -11.09 -17.98 7.13
CA THR A 232 -10.43 -18.80 6.08
C THR A 232 -11.48 -19.43 5.18
N PHE A 233 -11.22 -19.41 3.88
CA PHE A 233 -12.09 -19.97 2.86
C PHE A 233 -11.29 -20.82 1.88
N SER A 234 -11.93 -21.83 1.32
CA SER A 234 -11.50 -22.50 0.10
C SER A 234 -11.94 -21.68 -1.11
N GLY A 235 -11.11 -21.59 -2.15
CA GLY A 235 -11.33 -20.70 -3.29
C GLY A 235 -10.87 -19.26 -3.00
N THR A 236 -10.94 -18.38 -4.00
CA THR A 236 -10.48 -17.00 -3.89
C THR A 236 -11.45 -16.05 -4.56
N HIS A 237 -11.50 -14.79 -4.13
CA HIS A 237 -12.25 -13.72 -4.79
C HIS A 237 -11.82 -13.50 -6.25
N MET A 238 -10.62 -13.90 -6.60
CA MET A 238 -10.09 -13.78 -7.97
C MET A 238 -10.87 -14.59 -9.01
N ALA A 239 -11.74 -15.49 -8.57
CA ALA A 239 -12.66 -16.21 -9.45
C ALA A 239 -13.78 -15.31 -10.00
N PHE A 240 -14.09 -14.20 -9.35
CA PHE A 240 -15.20 -13.31 -9.70
C PHE A 240 -14.87 -11.81 -9.66
N VAL A 241 -13.73 -11.37 -9.12
CA VAL A 241 -13.28 -9.99 -9.16
C VAL A 241 -11.77 -9.87 -9.25
N ASP A 242 -11.28 -8.90 -10.01
CA ASP A 242 -9.92 -8.37 -9.95
C ASP A 242 -10.00 -6.89 -9.58
N PRO A 243 -9.62 -6.51 -8.35
CA PRO A 243 -9.72 -5.11 -7.90
C PRO A 243 -8.87 -4.12 -8.69
N ALA A 244 -7.82 -4.59 -9.38
CA ALA A 244 -7.01 -3.72 -10.24
C ALA A 244 -7.69 -3.45 -11.58
N ALA A 245 -8.51 -4.37 -12.06
CA ALA A 245 -9.25 -4.24 -13.31
C ALA A 245 -10.61 -3.55 -13.11
N ASP A 246 -11.26 -3.77 -11.95
CA ASP A 246 -12.52 -3.12 -11.58
C ASP A 246 -12.36 -2.37 -10.24
N PRO A 247 -11.78 -1.17 -10.26
CA PRO A 247 -11.54 -0.38 -9.05
C PRO A 247 -12.82 0.12 -8.39
N GLU A 248 -13.95 0.08 -9.08
CA GLU A 248 -15.26 0.50 -8.57
C GLU A 248 -16.11 -0.66 -8.02
N TYR A 249 -15.56 -1.88 -8.06
CA TYR A 249 -16.30 -3.09 -7.65
C TYR A 249 -16.99 -2.96 -6.29
N ILE A 250 -16.31 -2.42 -5.30
CA ILE A 250 -16.87 -2.27 -3.94
C ILE A 250 -18.10 -1.37 -3.92
N PHE A 251 -18.10 -0.29 -4.71
CA PHE A 251 -19.25 0.63 -4.80
C PHE A 251 -20.40 -0.01 -5.56
N HIS A 252 -20.09 -0.81 -6.60
CA HIS A 252 -21.08 -1.57 -7.34
C HIS A 252 -21.71 -2.65 -6.47
N ALA A 253 -20.90 -3.35 -5.66
CA ALA A 253 -21.40 -4.32 -4.69
C ALA A 253 -22.33 -3.66 -3.67
N TYR A 254 -21.98 -2.52 -3.14
CA TYR A 254 -22.83 -1.77 -2.21
C TYR A 254 -24.15 -1.35 -2.83
N LYS A 255 -24.16 -0.88 -4.08
CA LYS A 255 -25.39 -0.56 -4.81
C LYS A 255 -26.26 -1.78 -5.05
N ARG A 256 -25.68 -2.93 -5.47
CA ARG A 256 -26.42 -4.18 -5.72
C ARG A 256 -27.19 -4.67 -4.51
N PHE A 257 -26.61 -4.52 -3.33
CA PHE A 257 -27.19 -4.98 -2.07
C PHE A 257 -27.88 -3.86 -1.29
N ASN A 258 -27.99 -2.66 -1.89
CA ASN A 258 -28.59 -1.49 -1.23
C ASN A 258 -27.96 -1.25 0.16
N PHE A 259 -26.64 -1.42 0.24
CA PHE A 259 -25.89 -1.23 1.47
C PHE A 259 -25.87 0.24 1.83
N VAL A 260 -26.53 0.59 2.93
CA VAL A 260 -26.47 1.93 3.52
C VAL A 260 -25.53 1.84 4.71
N GLN A 261 -24.38 2.50 4.59
CA GLN A 261 -23.48 2.68 5.72
C GLN A 261 -24.18 3.62 6.72
N LYS A 262 -24.78 3.06 7.78
CA LYS A 262 -25.28 3.89 8.90
C LYS A 262 -24.08 4.57 9.54
N ASP A 263 -24.29 5.80 10.01
CA ASP A 263 -23.30 6.58 10.73
C ASP A 263 -22.56 5.69 11.73
N LEU A 264 -21.32 5.39 11.35
CA LEU A 264 -20.45 4.53 12.13
C LEU A 264 -19.98 5.35 13.31
N ASN A 265 -20.79 5.42 14.37
CA ASN A 265 -20.29 5.84 15.66
C ASN A 265 -19.29 4.78 16.13
N PHE A 266 -18.02 5.01 15.81
CA PHE A 266 -16.89 4.16 16.24
C PHE A 266 -16.64 4.28 17.74
N THR A 267 -17.64 3.98 18.55
CA THR A 267 -17.37 3.59 19.91
C THR A 267 -16.68 2.24 19.87
N HIS A 268 -15.61 2.12 20.57
CA HIS A 268 -14.54 1.12 20.52
C HIS A 268 -14.90 -0.36 20.29
N ASP A 269 -16.14 -0.74 20.24
CA ASP A 269 -16.55 -2.15 20.30
C ASP A 269 -17.54 -2.66 19.26
N GLN A 270 -18.22 -1.81 18.49
CA GLN A 270 -19.30 -2.29 17.61
C GLN A 270 -19.48 -1.43 16.37
N THR A 271 -18.95 -1.85 15.26
CA THR A 271 -19.43 -1.43 13.94
C THR A 271 -20.02 -2.62 13.21
N GLU A 272 -21.30 -2.74 13.26
CA GLU A 272 -22.05 -3.60 12.37
C GLU A 272 -22.49 -2.75 11.18
N GLY A 273 -21.96 -3.05 9.99
CA GLY A 273 -22.59 -2.62 8.74
C GLY A 273 -23.94 -3.33 8.65
N VAL A 274 -25.01 -2.57 8.55
CA VAL A 274 -26.34 -3.15 8.35
C VAL A 274 -26.63 -3.13 6.86
N LEU A 275 -26.74 -4.32 6.27
CA LEU A 275 -27.36 -4.46 4.96
C LEU A 275 -28.85 -4.08 5.14
N SER A 276 -29.30 -3.01 4.48
CA SER A 276 -30.72 -2.77 4.34
C SER A 276 -31.32 -3.93 3.53
N GLU A 277 -32.49 -4.45 3.92
CA GLU A 277 -33.16 -5.48 3.13
C GLU A 277 -33.22 -5.04 1.66
N PRO A 278 -32.70 -5.85 0.71
CA PRO A 278 -32.73 -5.48 -0.69
C PRO A 278 -34.19 -5.47 -1.18
N ASN A 279 -34.67 -4.32 -1.61
CA ASN A 279 -35.99 -4.21 -2.26
C ASN A 279 -36.03 -4.88 -3.65
N LYS A 280 -34.96 -5.47 -4.10
CA LYS A 280 -34.84 -6.23 -5.36
C LYS A 280 -33.91 -7.42 -5.17
N PRO A 281 -34.25 -8.58 -5.76
CA PRO A 281 -33.32 -9.72 -5.77
C PRO A 281 -32.00 -9.29 -6.39
N ALA A 282 -30.91 -9.71 -5.76
CA ALA A 282 -29.58 -9.52 -6.31
C ALA A 282 -29.56 -10.06 -7.74
N ARG A 283 -29.14 -9.24 -8.71
CA ARG A 283 -28.90 -9.72 -10.06
C ARG A 283 -27.81 -10.79 -10.00
N GLN A 284 -28.06 -11.90 -10.65
CA GLN A 284 -26.99 -12.89 -10.86
C GLN A 284 -25.96 -12.27 -11.77
N VAL A 285 -24.78 -12.07 -11.23
CA VAL A 285 -23.64 -11.55 -11.97
C VAL A 285 -22.90 -12.76 -12.53
N THR A 286 -22.91 -12.90 -13.85
CA THR A 286 -22.12 -13.90 -14.54
C THR A 286 -20.77 -13.29 -14.90
N VAL A 287 -19.74 -13.77 -14.26
CA VAL A 287 -18.35 -13.36 -14.52
C VAL A 287 -17.85 -14.05 -15.77
N THR A 288 -17.42 -13.31 -16.78
CA THR A 288 -16.82 -13.86 -17.99
C THR A 288 -15.45 -13.27 -18.27
N ASN A 289 -14.52 -14.16 -18.61
CA ASN A 289 -13.10 -13.92 -18.79
C ASN A 289 -12.70 -13.15 -20.06
N GLU A 290 -13.62 -12.57 -20.84
CA GLU A 290 -13.32 -12.22 -22.24
C GLU A 290 -12.78 -10.81 -22.49
N ASN A 291 -12.87 -9.86 -21.55
CA ASN A 291 -12.64 -8.45 -21.90
C ASN A 291 -11.46 -7.72 -21.25
N TYR A 292 -10.61 -8.37 -20.44
CA TYR A 292 -9.41 -7.69 -19.90
C TYR A 292 -8.13 -8.52 -20.06
N PRO A 293 -7.31 -8.23 -21.05
CA PRO A 293 -6.00 -8.83 -21.18
C PRO A 293 -4.97 -8.01 -20.37
N ARG A 294 -4.70 -8.33 -19.11
CA ARG A 294 -3.53 -7.79 -18.42
C ARG A 294 -2.87 -8.84 -17.54
N HIS A 295 -1.60 -9.10 -17.82
CA HIS A 295 -0.63 -9.81 -16.98
C HIS A 295 -1.02 -11.21 -16.47
N GLY A 296 -1.53 -12.06 -17.35
CA GLY A 296 -1.75 -13.48 -17.04
C GLY A 296 -3.00 -13.81 -16.21
N MET A 297 -3.67 -12.80 -15.63
CA MET A 297 -4.98 -12.95 -15.01
C MET A 297 -6.09 -12.57 -16.00
N LYS A 298 -7.12 -13.40 -16.06
CA LYS A 298 -8.34 -13.09 -16.79
C LYS A 298 -9.29 -12.40 -15.83
N PRO A 299 -9.61 -11.13 -16.00
CA PRO A 299 -10.53 -10.42 -15.11
C PRO A 299 -11.95 -10.94 -15.27
N ALA A 300 -12.63 -10.89 -14.15
CA ALA A 300 -14.03 -11.15 -14.04
C ALA A 300 -14.85 -10.01 -14.63
N ILE A 301 -15.62 -10.24 -15.69
CA ILE A 301 -16.54 -9.26 -16.25
C ILE A 301 -17.97 -9.63 -15.87
N LEU A 302 -18.65 -8.62 -15.36
CA LEU A 302 -20.06 -8.68 -15.07
C LEU A 302 -20.88 -8.73 -16.39
N LYS A 303 -21.39 -9.90 -16.77
CA LYS A 303 -22.06 -10.09 -18.08
C LYS A 303 -23.50 -9.57 -18.14
N ASN A 304 -24.16 -9.19 -17.04
CA ASN A 304 -25.60 -8.93 -17.02
C ASN A 304 -26.06 -7.56 -16.50
N ASP A 305 -25.21 -6.55 -16.54
CA ASP A 305 -25.62 -5.17 -16.27
C ASP A 305 -25.69 -4.34 -17.57
N GLU A 306 -26.65 -4.66 -18.45
CA GLU A 306 -26.90 -3.84 -19.64
C GLU A 306 -27.07 -2.33 -19.37
N PRO A 307 -27.71 -1.87 -18.29
CA PRO A 307 -27.75 -0.43 -18.01
C PRO A 307 -26.39 0.17 -17.63
N TYR A 308 -25.49 -0.63 -17.04
CA TYR A 308 -24.20 -0.15 -16.54
C TYR A 308 -23.14 -0.07 -17.63
N THR A 309 -23.08 -1.07 -18.51
CA THR A 309 -22.19 -1.07 -19.69
C THR A 309 -22.52 0.02 -20.67
N ASN A 310 -23.77 0.45 -20.77
CA ASN A 310 -24.20 1.52 -21.67
C ASN A 310 -23.89 2.92 -21.12
N GLU A 311 -23.89 3.13 -19.80
CA GLU A 311 -23.46 4.40 -19.21
C GLU A 311 -21.94 4.57 -19.29
N PHE A 312 -21.15 3.54 -18.97
CA PHE A 312 -19.69 3.59 -19.10
C PHE A 312 -19.23 3.77 -20.53
N LYS A 313 -19.79 3.04 -21.49
CA LYS A 313 -19.48 3.28 -22.89
C LYS A 313 -19.82 4.69 -23.35
N LYS A 314 -20.90 5.26 -22.86
CA LYS A 314 -21.26 6.65 -23.18
C LYS A 314 -20.33 7.66 -22.53
N GLU A 315 -19.85 7.41 -21.30
CA GLU A 315 -18.88 8.29 -20.66
C GLU A 315 -17.49 8.15 -21.30
N GLU A 316 -17.03 6.91 -21.65
CA GLU A 316 -15.78 6.72 -22.38
C GLU A 316 -15.85 7.35 -23.78
N GLU A 317 -16.93 7.16 -24.53
CA GLU A 317 -17.14 7.81 -25.83
C GLU A 317 -17.21 9.33 -25.71
N HIS A 318 -17.84 9.84 -24.66
CA HIS A 318 -17.88 11.30 -24.40
C HIS A 318 -16.51 11.84 -24.04
N THR A 319 -15.76 11.17 -23.16
CA THR A 319 -14.40 11.57 -22.76
C THR A 319 -13.40 11.45 -23.93
N MET A 320 -13.52 10.41 -24.74
CA MET A 320 -12.70 10.24 -25.96
C MET A 320 -13.01 11.32 -27.01
N ASN A 321 -14.29 11.63 -27.22
CA ASN A 321 -14.70 12.69 -28.15
C ASN A 321 -14.27 14.09 -27.66
N GLU A 322 -14.30 14.35 -26.37
CA GLU A 322 -13.77 15.60 -25.79
C GLU A 322 -12.24 15.69 -25.96
N MET A 323 -11.49 14.64 -25.69
CA MET A 323 -10.03 14.62 -25.94
C MET A 323 -9.67 14.78 -27.41
N GLU A 324 -10.43 14.16 -28.31
CA GLU A 324 -10.22 14.31 -29.76
C GLU A 324 -10.56 15.72 -30.25
N SER A 325 -11.59 16.35 -29.68
CA SER A 325 -11.95 17.74 -29.97
C SER A 325 -10.91 18.74 -29.48
N MET A 326 -10.34 18.53 -28.28
CA MET A 326 -9.24 19.33 -27.75
C MET A 326 -7.96 19.20 -28.60
N HIS A 327 -7.68 17.99 -29.07
CA HIS A 327 -6.51 17.74 -29.93
C HIS A 327 -6.65 18.37 -31.32
N LYS A 328 -7.85 18.36 -31.87
CA LYS A 328 -8.16 19.05 -33.15
C LYS A 328 -8.14 20.57 -32.98
N GLY A 329 -8.62 21.07 -31.85
CA GLY A 329 -8.54 22.51 -31.48
C GLY A 329 -7.10 23.00 -31.32
N ALA A 330 -6.23 22.21 -30.72
CA ALA A 330 -4.82 22.54 -30.55
C ALA A 330 -4.06 22.57 -31.90
N LYS A 331 -4.31 21.60 -32.79
CA LYS A 331 -3.72 21.56 -34.12
C LYS A 331 -4.16 22.73 -35.02
N ASN A 332 -5.42 23.16 -34.91
CA ASN A 332 -5.92 24.33 -35.64
C ASN A 332 -5.36 25.66 -35.08
N ALA A 333 -5.05 25.71 -33.79
CA ALA A 333 -4.43 26.89 -33.17
C ALA A 333 -2.93 27.03 -33.58
N GLU A 334 -2.22 25.92 -33.78
CA GLU A 334 -0.86 25.92 -34.33
C GLU A 334 -0.82 26.31 -35.80
N ALA A 335 -1.74 25.77 -36.63
CA ALA A 335 -1.83 26.09 -38.06
C ALA A 335 -2.17 27.59 -38.30
N HIS A 336 -2.89 28.25 -37.41
CA HIS A 336 -3.15 29.70 -37.51
C HIS A 336 -2.00 30.61 -37.04
N LYS A 337 -1.02 30.10 -36.30
CA LYS A 337 0.19 30.81 -35.91
C LYS A 337 1.20 30.87 -37.06
N ASP A 338 1.30 29.84 -37.87
CA ASP A 338 2.26 29.79 -38.98
C ASP A 338 1.83 30.65 -40.17
N HIS A 339 0.55 30.98 -40.31
CA HIS A 339 0.07 31.88 -41.40
C HIS A 339 0.18 33.37 -41.07
N LYS A 340 0.54 33.79 -39.84
CA LYS A 340 0.72 35.18 -39.45
C LYS A 340 2.16 35.68 -39.42
N SER A 341 3.16 34.82 -39.65
CA SER A 341 4.58 35.23 -39.60
C SER A 341 5.21 35.40 -41.01
N GLY A 342 4.42 35.36 -42.08
CA GLY A 342 4.91 35.53 -43.45
C GLY A 342 4.28 36.70 -44.21
N GLY A 343 4.50 37.94 -43.73
CA GLY A 343 4.04 39.12 -44.44
C GLY A 343 4.42 40.43 -43.78
N GLY A 344 5.58 40.95 -44.16
CA GLY A 344 5.99 42.28 -43.72
C GLY A 344 7.41 42.61 -44.16
N HIS A 345 7.48 43.31 -45.28
CA HIS A 345 8.68 43.98 -45.76
C HIS A 345 9.26 44.95 -44.72
#